data_38ede125072dc154c4be0a214e933394
#
_entry.id   38ede125072dc154c4be0a214e933394
#
_cell.length_a   1.000
_cell.length_b   1.000
_cell.length_c   1.000
_cell.angle_alpha   90.00
_cell.angle_beta   90.00
_cell.angle_gamma   90.00
#
_symmetry.space_group_name_H-M   'P 1'
#
loop_
_entity.id
_entity.type
_entity.pdbx_description
1 polymer ?
#
loop_
_entity_poly.entity_id
_entity_poly.type
_entity_poly.pdbx_seq_one_letter_code
_entity_poly.pdbx_strand_id
1 'polypeptide(L)'
;SAEHEHDDRVTSTSMKFEGELNVNKLERYIGSLIQDHGENLFRYKGVLAVKGIDRKYVFQGVHMLFGGDFSDDIGLWKEGETRECRFVFIGRDLDHEALQNGLMECRAEELRFKEGDTVYANIGEFTEGRILKTWDQGNPYRVEIQNEDKTNVWVPIDNDDYVRSAQS
;
A
#
# COMPACT_ATOMS: atom_id res chain seq x y z
N SER A 1 -10.98 33.56 23.91
CA SER A 1 -11.11 32.55 24.95
C SER A 1 -10.24 31.34 24.65
N ALA A 2 -9.70 30.77 25.70
CA ALA A 2 -8.83 29.59 25.58
C ALA A 2 -9.53 28.39 24.91
N GLU A 3 -10.85 28.38 24.89
CA GLU A 3 -11.65 27.32 24.32
C GLU A 3 -11.55 27.23 22.80
N HIS A 4 -11.14 28.30 22.16
CA HIS A 4 -11.03 28.38 20.70
C HIS A 4 -9.60 28.51 20.22
N GLU A 5 -8.65 28.33 21.10
CA GLU A 5 -7.27 28.21 20.67
C GLU A 5 -7.14 26.93 19.86
N HIS A 6 -7.11 27.09 18.55
CA HIS A 6 -6.64 26.03 17.72
C HIS A 6 -5.21 25.73 18.12
N ASP A 7 -4.93 24.48 18.38
CA ASP A 7 -3.57 24.06 18.61
C ASP A 7 -2.81 24.19 17.28
N ASP A 8 -2.32 25.41 17.01
CA ASP A 8 -1.52 25.70 15.81
C ASP A 8 -0.13 25.09 15.90
N ARG A 9 0.13 24.38 17.01
CA ARG A 9 1.43 23.77 17.20
C ARG A 9 1.63 22.61 16.25
N VAL A 10 2.78 22.59 15.66
CA VAL A 10 3.27 21.45 14.90
C VAL A 10 3.55 20.33 15.90
N THR A 11 2.94 19.19 15.67
CA THR A 11 3.13 17.99 16.47
C THR A 11 3.67 16.87 15.62
N SER A 12 4.25 15.86 16.26
CA SER A 12 4.60 14.62 15.57
C SER A 12 3.82 13.48 16.16
N THR A 13 3.44 12.55 15.31
CA THR A 13 2.83 11.30 15.72
C THR A 13 3.57 10.16 15.06
N SER A 14 3.84 9.12 15.83
CA SER A 14 4.52 7.95 15.32
C SER A 14 3.70 6.71 15.62
N MET A 15 3.83 5.72 14.76
CA MET A 15 3.15 4.46 14.94
C MET A 15 3.98 3.32 14.41
N LYS A 16 3.75 2.15 14.98
CA LYS A 16 4.46 0.93 14.63
C LYS A 16 3.47 -0.22 14.73
N PHE A 17 3.49 -1.09 13.74
CA PHE A 17 2.71 -2.33 13.80
C PHE A 17 3.42 -3.42 13.01
N GLU A 18 3.18 -4.66 13.39
CA GLU A 18 3.70 -5.82 12.68
C GLU A 18 2.84 -6.13 11.46
N GLY A 19 3.45 -6.75 10.47
CA GLY A 19 2.80 -7.22 9.26
C GLY A 19 3.34 -6.55 8.02
N GLU A 20 2.84 -7.02 6.89
CA GLU A 20 3.24 -6.55 5.57
C GLU A 20 2.11 -5.81 4.90
N LEU A 21 2.45 -4.78 4.14
CA LEU A 21 1.47 -3.96 3.42
C LEU A 21 1.34 -4.37 1.96
N ASN A 22 0.18 -4.09 1.39
CA ASN A 22 0.03 -3.97 -0.04
C ASN A 22 0.42 -2.54 -0.42
N VAL A 23 1.52 -2.37 -1.14
CA VAL A 23 2.06 -1.05 -1.49
C VAL A 23 1.07 -0.22 -2.33
N ASN A 24 0.24 -0.87 -3.13
CA ASN A 24 -0.77 -0.19 -3.94
C ASN A 24 -1.86 0.45 -3.08
N LYS A 25 -2.27 -0.24 -2.01
CA LYS A 25 -3.21 0.33 -1.03
C LYS A 25 -2.59 1.50 -0.30
N LEU A 26 -1.31 1.39 0.07
CA LEU A 26 -0.59 2.47 0.73
C LEU A 26 -0.55 3.72 -0.14
N GLU A 27 -0.18 3.58 -1.40
CA GLU A 27 -0.11 4.70 -2.34
C GLU A 27 -1.46 5.40 -2.50
N ARG A 28 -2.53 4.64 -2.57
CA ARG A 28 -3.91 5.19 -2.64
C ARG A 28 -4.27 5.93 -1.36
N TYR A 29 -3.97 5.34 -0.21
CA TYR A 29 -4.25 5.96 1.08
C TYR A 29 -3.49 7.28 1.25
N ILE A 30 -2.20 7.29 0.96
CA ILE A 30 -1.37 8.49 1.09
C ILE A 30 -1.83 9.57 0.09
N GLY A 31 -2.18 9.19 -1.13
CA GLY A 31 -2.75 10.12 -2.11
C GLY A 31 -4.01 10.80 -1.60
N SER A 32 -4.92 10.02 -1.03
CA SER A 32 -6.14 10.50 -0.40
C SER A 32 -5.85 11.43 0.78
N LEU A 33 -4.91 11.04 1.63
CA LEU A 33 -4.52 11.81 2.81
C LEU A 33 -3.96 13.18 2.43
N ILE A 34 -3.11 13.22 1.41
CA ILE A 34 -2.54 14.46 0.88
C ILE A 34 -3.64 15.35 0.29
N GLN A 35 -4.57 14.77 -0.44
CA GLN A 35 -5.67 15.52 -1.04
C GLN A 35 -6.57 16.15 0.02
N ASP A 36 -6.88 15.42 1.09
CA ASP A 36 -7.83 15.86 2.12
C ASP A 36 -7.17 16.71 3.21
N HIS A 37 -5.91 16.46 3.53
CA HIS A 37 -5.23 17.06 4.69
C HIS A 37 -3.83 17.58 4.39
N GLY A 38 -3.48 17.76 3.12
CA GLY A 38 -2.13 18.16 2.72
C GLY A 38 -1.65 19.48 3.33
N GLU A 39 -2.56 20.40 3.61
CA GLU A 39 -2.23 21.68 4.24
C GLU A 39 -1.72 21.50 5.68
N ASN A 40 -2.17 20.47 6.36
CA ASN A 40 -1.82 20.18 7.76
C ASN A 40 -0.73 19.12 7.89
N LEU A 41 -0.42 18.44 6.81
CA LEU A 41 0.59 17.38 6.80
C LEU A 41 1.88 17.93 6.20
N PHE A 42 2.86 18.25 7.06
CA PHE A 42 4.07 18.95 6.64
C PHE A 42 5.17 18.00 6.21
N ARG A 43 5.33 16.91 6.94
CA ARG A 43 6.41 15.97 6.67
C ARG A 43 6.02 14.58 7.17
N TYR A 44 6.44 13.56 6.44
CA TYR A 44 6.19 12.20 6.85
C TYR A 44 7.28 11.27 6.34
N LYS A 45 7.53 10.21 7.08
CA LYS A 45 8.53 9.21 6.74
C LYS A 45 8.11 7.87 7.32
N GLY A 46 8.43 6.81 6.59
CA GLY A 46 8.20 5.45 7.06
C GLY A 46 9.20 4.47 6.48
N VAL A 47 9.40 3.39 7.20
CA VAL A 47 10.11 2.20 6.73
C VAL A 47 9.14 1.03 6.85
N LEU A 48 8.87 0.38 5.73
CA LEU A 48 7.74 -0.53 5.61
C LEU A 48 8.15 -1.88 5.06
N ALA A 49 7.44 -2.90 5.52
CA ALA A 49 7.46 -4.23 4.91
C ALA A 49 6.36 -4.31 3.86
N VAL A 50 6.72 -4.64 2.63
CA VAL A 50 5.78 -4.82 1.52
C VAL A 50 5.66 -6.30 1.20
N LYS A 51 4.43 -6.80 1.13
CA LYS A 51 4.18 -8.21 0.80
C LYS A 51 4.68 -8.52 -0.62
N GLY A 52 5.46 -9.58 -0.74
CA GLY A 52 6.01 -10.03 -2.01
C GLY A 52 7.35 -9.39 -2.38
N ILE A 53 7.91 -8.54 -1.53
CA ILE A 53 9.19 -7.89 -1.77
C ILE A 53 10.08 -8.00 -0.54
N ASP A 54 11.33 -8.43 -0.74
CA ASP A 54 12.27 -8.66 0.36
C ASP A 54 13.04 -7.41 0.78
N ARG A 55 12.96 -6.34 0.03
CA ARG A 55 13.61 -5.08 0.36
C ARG A 55 12.70 -4.21 1.21
N LYS A 56 13.31 -3.47 2.13
CA LYS A 56 12.59 -2.48 2.92
C LYS A 56 12.17 -1.31 2.03
N TYR A 57 10.92 -0.93 2.16
CA TYR A 57 10.36 0.19 1.43
C TYR A 57 10.48 1.44 2.28
N VAL A 58 11.10 2.47 1.75
CA VAL A 58 11.22 3.78 2.40
C VAL A 58 10.29 4.75 1.70
N PHE A 59 9.41 5.33 2.49
CA PHE A 59 8.42 6.26 2.02
C PHE A 59 8.63 7.59 2.75
N GLN A 60 8.55 8.70 2.02
CA GLN A 60 8.74 10.02 2.61
C GLN A 60 8.08 11.09 1.76
N GLY A 61 7.74 12.19 2.42
CA GLY A 61 7.16 13.33 1.75
C GLY A 61 7.30 14.61 2.54
N VAL A 62 7.25 15.71 1.80
CA VAL A 62 7.27 17.07 2.33
C VAL A 62 6.11 17.80 1.66
N HIS A 63 5.16 18.27 2.47
CA HIS A 63 3.92 18.88 2.00
C HIS A 63 3.17 17.94 1.04
N MET A 64 2.91 18.40 -0.18
CA MET A 64 2.19 17.63 -1.19
C MET A 64 3.10 16.78 -2.09
N LEU A 65 4.40 16.81 -1.85
CA LEU A 65 5.36 16.00 -2.59
C LEU A 65 5.58 14.68 -1.88
N PHE A 66 5.25 13.61 -2.56
CA PHE A 66 5.29 12.27 -2.01
C PHE A 66 6.09 11.35 -2.93
N GLY A 67 6.85 10.47 -2.32
CA GLY A 67 7.57 9.44 -3.04
C GLY A 67 7.97 8.30 -2.13
N GLY A 68 8.15 7.14 -2.73
CA GLY A 68 8.64 5.96 -2.04
C GLY A 68 9.47 5.10 -2.97
N ASP A 69 10.41 4.38 -2.41
CA ASP A 69 11.27 3.49 -3.17
C ASP A 69 11.79 2.37 -2.27
N PHE A 70 12.25 1.30 -2.91
CA PHE A 70 12.93 0.22 -2.22
C PHE A 70 14.39 0.61 -2.02
N SER A 71 14.78 0.74 -0.76
CA SER A 71 16.10 1.27 -0.43
C SER A 71 17.18 0.20 -0.49
N ASP A 72 18.22 0.46 -1.28
CA ASP A 72 19.43 -0.35 -1.25
C ASP A 72 20.28 -0.03 -0.01
N ASP A 73 20.16 1.17 0.54
CA ASP A 73 20.92 1.61 1.71
C ASP A 73 20.43 0.93 3.00
N ILE A 74 19.11 0.77 3.15
CA ILE A 74 18.53 0.08 4.30
C ILE A 74 18.50 -1.42 4.06
N GLY A 75 18.38 -1.82 2.80
CA GLY A 75 18.61 -3.18 2.37
C GLY A 75 17.44 -4.14 2.53
N LEU A 76 17.80 -5.40 2.56
CA LEU A 76 16.87 -6.52 2.64
C LEU A 76 16.39 -6.76 4.06
N TRP A 77 15.21 -7.33 4.19
CA TRP A 77 14.77 -7.95 5.44
C TRP A 77 15.66 -9.16 5.70
N LYS A 78 16.16 -9.27 6.93
CA LYS A 78 17.00 -10.39 7.34
C LYS A 78 16.14 -11.60 7.64
N GLU A 79 16.70 -12.78 7.44
CA GLU A 79 16.06 -14.02 7.86
C GLU A 79 15.80 -13.97 9.38
N GLY A 80 14.56 -14.27 9.79
CA GLY A 80 14.15 -14.20 11.20
C GLY A 80 13.84 -12.81 11.72
N GLU A 81 14.08 -11.77 10.93
CA GLU A 81 13.69 -10.40 11.30
C GLU A 81 12.18 -10.25 11.20
N THR A 82 11.56 -9.66 12.23
CA THR A 82 10.13 -9.39 12.21
C THR A 82 9.82 -8.31 11.19
N ARG A 83 8.95 -8.62 10.25
CA ARG A 83 8.48 -7.64 9.27
C ARG A 83 7.48 -6.71 9.93
N GLU A 84 7.77 -5.43 9.91
CA GLU A 84 6.99 -4.41 10.58
C GLU A 84 7.01 -3.10 9.82
N CYS A 85 6.07 -2.23 10.15
CA CYS A 85 5.92 -0.92 9.55
C CYS A 85 6.06 0.14 10.61
N ARG A 86 6.86 1.17 10.34
CA ARG A 86 7.06 2.32 11.22
C ARG A 86 6.81 3.59 10.44
N PHE A 87 6.02 4.51 11.03
CA PHE A 87 5.69 5.79 10.42
C PHE A 87 5.87 6.92 11.40
N VAL A 88 6.29 8.05 10.89
CA VAL A 88 6.28 9.33 11.62
C VAL A 88 5.63 10.37 10.73
N PHE A 89 4.65 11.07 11.27
CA PHE A 89 3.98 12.21 10.62
C PHE A 89 4.21 13.46 11.45
N ILE A 90 4.51 14.56 10.81
CA ILE A 90 4.69 15.87 11.42
C ILE A 90 3.72 16.83 10.75
N GLY A 91 2.90 17.49 11.55
CA GLY A 91 1.89 18.42 11.03
C GLY A 91 1.03 19.02 12.12
N ARG A 92 -0.09 19.62 11.70
CA ARG A 92 -1.09 20.21 12.60
C ARG A 92 -2.35 19.37 12.61
N ASP A 93 -3.01 19.35 13.75
CA ASP A 93 -4.31 18.69 13.90
C ASP A 93 -4.30 17.24 13.42
N LEU A 94 -3.19 16.55 13.66
CA LEU A 94 -3.04 15.15 13.26
C LEU A 94 -3.88 14.25 14.15
N ASP A 95 -4.73 13.45 13.53
CA ASP A 95 -5.51 12.41 14.19
C ASP A 95 -4.73 11.10 14.18
N HIS A 96 -4.06 10.81 15.29
CA HIS A 96 -3.24 9.60 15.43
C HIS A 96 -4.03 8.32 15.16
N GLU A 97 -5.22 8.22 15.74
CA GLU A 97 -6.07 7.03 15.59
C GLU A 97 -6.50 6.83 14.14
N ALA A 98 -6.94 7.89 13.48
CA ALA A 98 -7.34 7.82 12.07
C ALA A 98 -6.17 7.44 11.16
N LEU A 99 -4.99 8.00 11.41
CA LEU A 99 -3.77 7.67 10.66
C LEU A 99 -3.37 6.20 10.85
N GLN A 100 -3.36 5.74 12.09
CA GLN A 100 -3.02 4.36 12.40
C GLN A 100 -4.01 3.38 11.75
N ASN A 101 -5.31 3.65 11.87
CA ASN A 101 -6.33 2.80 11.27
C ASN A 101 -6.23 2.76 9.74
N GLY A 102 -6.01 3.92 9.12
CA GLY A 102 -5.84 4.02 7.67
C GLY A 102 -4.63 3.23 7.16
N LEU A 103 -3.51 3.32 7.87
CA LEU A 103 -2.31 2.56 7.52
C LEU A 103 -2.50 1.07 7.74
N MET A 104 -3.18 0.68 8.82
CA MET A 104 -3.44 -0.73 9.09
C MET A 104 -4.39 -1.35 8.05
N GLU A 105 -5.28 -0.56 7.47
CA GLU A 105 -6.14 -1.02 6.37
C GLU A 105 -5.35 -1.30 5.09
N CYS A 106 -4.13 -0.77 4.98
CA CYS A 106 -3.25 -1.04 3.85
C CYS A 106 -2.52 -2.38 3.96
N ARG A 107 -2.72 -3.12 5.03
CA ARG A 107 -2.10 -4.45 5.18
C ARG A 107 -2.52 -5.37 4.05
N ALA A 108 -1.61 -6.26 3.67
CA ALA A 108 -1.84 -7.21 2.61
C ALA A 108 -3.05 -8.10 2.94
N GLU A 109 -3.96 -8.18 1.99
CA GLU A 109 -5.17 -8.98 2.11
C GLU A 109 -4.88 -10.47 1.95
N GLU A 110 -5.76 -11.31 2.49
CA GLU A 110 -5.78 -12.72 2.16
C GLU A 110 -6.35 -12.87 0.74
N LEU A 111 -5.64 -13.63 -0.07
CA LEU A 111 -6.01 -13.76 -1.47
C LEU A 111 -7.19 -14.73 -1.66
N ARG A 112 -8.12 -14.34 -2.54
CA ARG A 112 -9.27 -15.18 -2.90
C ARG A 112 -8.92 -16.27 -3.90
N PHE A 113 -7.85 -16.06 -4.68
CA PHE A 113 -7.46 -16.95 -5.77
C PHE A 113 -6.03 -17.44 -5.58
N LYS A 114 -5.69 -18.52 -6.27
CA LYS A 114 -4.37 -19.15 -6.20
C LYS A 114 -3.78 -19.36 -7.59
N GLU A 115 -2.52 -19.70 -7.66
CA GLU A 115 -1.84 -20.04 -8.90
C GLU A 115 -2.62 -21.14 -9.64
N GLY A 116 -2.77 -20.93 -10.94
CA GLY A 116 -3.50 -21.85 -11.81
C GLY A 116 -5.00 -21.55 -11.96
N ASP A 117 -5.57 -20.73 -11.08
CA ASP A 117 -6.99 -20.38 -11.17
C ASP A 117 -7.27 -19.53 -12.41
N THR A 118 -8.43 -19.76 -13.00
CA THR A 118 -8.96 -18.93 -14.09
C THR A 118 -9.78 -17.80 -13.48
N VAL A 119 -9.52 -16.59 -13.92
CA VAL A 119 -10.18 -15.38 -13.43
C VAL A 119 -10.51 -14.46 -14.61
N TYR A 120 -11.31 -13.44 -14.34
CA TYR A 120 -11.48 -12.30 -15.23
C TYR A 120 -10.72 -11.12 -14.66
N ALA A 121 -9.68 -10.67 -15.35
CA ALA A 121 -8.89 -9.51 -14.96
C ALA A 121 -9.32 -8.29 -15.75
N ASN A 122 -9.37 -7.14 -15.10
CA ASN A 122 -9.76 -5.89 -15.72
C ASN A 122 -8.57 -5.24 -16.41
N ILE A 123 -8.56 -5.28 -17.73
CA ILE A 123 -7.55 -4.64 -18.59
C ILE A 123 -8.15 -3.47 -19.40
N GLY A 124 -9.20 -2.82 -18.86
CA GLY A 124 -10.08 -1.90 -19.54
C GLY A 124 -11.45 -2.53 -19.76
N GLU A 125 -11.48 -3.83 -19.89
CA GLU A 125 -12.66 -4.71 -19.83
C GLU A 125 -12.25 -6.00 -19.13
N PHE A 126 -13.19 -6.71 -18.53
CA PHE A 126 -12.90 -7.97 -17.86
C PHE A 126 -12.60 -9.05 -18.89
N THR A 127 -11.40 -9.58 -18.84
CA THR A 127 -10.87 -10.54 -19.80
C THR A 127 -10.38 -11.79 -19.10
N GLU A 128 -10.65 -12.95 -19.66
CA GLU A 128 -10.23 -14.22 -19.10
C GLU A 128 -8.72 -14.32 -19.03
N GLY A 129 -8.24 -14.79 -17.90
CA GLY A 129 -6.82 -15.01 -17.66
C GLY A 129 -6.58 -16.10 -16.65
N ARG A 130 -5.33 -16.49 -16.51
CA ARG A 130 -4.90 -17.50 -15.54
C ARG A 130 -3.85 -16.91 -14.61
N ILE A 131 -4.00 -17.14 -13.32
CA ILE A 131 -3.06 -16.66 -12.33
C ILE A 131 -1.75 -17.45 -12.44
N LEU A 132 -0.66 -16.73 -12.73
CA LEU A 132 0.69 -17.28 -12.83
C LEU A 132 1.42 -17.27 -11.50
N LYS A 133 1.25 -16.17 -10.76
CA LYS A 133 1.92 -15.95 -9.47
C LYS A 133 1.05 -15.12 -8.55
N THR A 134 1.23 -15.36 -7.24
CA THR A 134 0.65 -14.49 -6.20
C THR A 134 1.77 -13.67 -5.57
N TRP A 135 1.43 -12.47 -5.14
CA TRP A 135 2.36 -11.51 -4.53
C TRP A 135 3.64 -11.32 -5.35
N ASP A 136 3.45 -11.13 -6.64
CA ASP A 136 4.54 -10.89 -7.57
C ASP A 136 4.83 -9.40 -7.66
N GLN A 137 6.06 -9.01 -7.33
CA GLN A 137 6.51 -7.61 -7.33
C GLN A 137 5.58 -6.67 -6.52
N GLY A 138 5.08 -7.17 -5.39
CA GLY A 138 4.19 -6.41 -4.52
C GLY A 138 2.74 -6.38 -4.96
N ASN A 139 2.38 -7.07 -6.02
CA ASN A 139 1.00 -7.17 -6.49
C ASN A 139 0.38 -8.51 -6.09
N PRO A 140 -0.89 -8.53 -5.68
CA PRO A 140 -1.59 -9.78 -5.35
C PRO A 140 -1.48 -10.86 -6.42
N TYR A 141 -1.67 -10.49 -7.69
CA TYR A 141 -1.64 -11.47 -8.77
C TYR A 141 -0.89 -10.97 -9.99
N ARG A 142 -0.16 -11.88 -10.62
CA ARG A 142 0.27 -11.78 -12.00
C ARG A 142 -0.60 -12.70 -12.80
N VAL A 143 -1.27 -12.18 -13.82
CA VAL A 143 -2.26 -12.90 -14.63
C VAL A 143 -1.80 -12.94 -16.08
N GLU A 144 -1.82 -14.14 -16.68
CA GLU A 144 -1.62 -14.32 -18.11
C GLU A 144 -2.97 -14.26 -18.79
N ILE A 145 -3.16 -13.22 -19.60
CA ILE A 145 -4.40 -13.05 -20.37
C ILE A 145 -4.45 -14.12 -21.47
N GLN A 146 -5.62 -14.72 -21.66
CA GLN A 146 -5.84 -15.74 -22.68
C GLN A 146 -6.06 -15.08 -24.04
N ASN A 147 -5.00 -14.50 -24.58
CA ASN A 147 -4.95 -13.92 -25.92
C ASN A 147 -3.75 -14.50 -26.67
N GLU A 148 -3.62 -14.16 -27.97
CA GLU A 148 -2.53 -14.67 -28.80
C GLU A 148 -1.15 -14.34 -28.26
N ASP A 149 -1.00 -13.14 -27.69
CA ASP A 149 0.27 -12.64 -27.17
C ASP A 149 0.58 -13.14 -25.77
N LYS A 150 -0.37 -13.78 -25.10
CA LYS A 150 -0.26 -14.22 -23.69
C LYS A 150 0.24 -13.09 -22.79
N THR A 151 -0.40 -11.94 -22.92
CA THR A 151 -0.04 -10.73 -22.20
C THR A 151 -0.11 -10.97 -20.69
N ASN A 152 0.92 -10.53 -19.97
CA ASN A 152 0.94 -10.58 -18.51
C ASN A 152 0.49 -9.24 -17.96
N VAL A 153 -0.41 -9.28 -16.97
CA VAL A 153 -0.88 -8.10 -16.26
C VAL A 153 -0.79 -8.34 -14.75
N TRP A 154 -0.64 -7.27 -14.00
CA TRP A 154 -0.62 -7.33 -12.56
C TRP A 154 -1.90 -6.76 -11.98
N VAL A 155 -2.48 -7.46 -11.02
CA VAL A 155 -3.67 -7.03 -10.30
C VAL A 155 -3.20 -6.36 -9.02
N PRO A 156 -3.45 -5.06 -8.84
CA PRO A 156 -2.86 -4.30 -7.74
C PRO A 156 -3.54 -4.51 -6.39
N ILE A 157 -4.81 -4.85 -6.41
CA ILE A 157 -5.61 -5.09 -5.20
C ILE A 157 -6.58 -6.23 -5.52
N ASP A 158 -6.74 -7.16 -4.58
CA ASP A 158 -7.66 -8.29 -4.75
C ASP A 158 -9.09 -7.86 -4.40
N ASN A 159 -9.75 -7.25 -5.36
CA ASN A 159 -11.15 -6.88 -5.25
C ASN A 159 -11.85 -7.00 -6.62
N ASP A 160 -13.17 -6.88 -6.62
CA ASP A 160 -13.97 -7.07 -7.82
C ASP A 160 -13.83 -5.97 -8.87
N ASP A 161 -13.20 -4.85 -8.55
CA ASP A 161 -12.89 -3.82 -9.53
C ASP A 161 -11.75 -4.25 -10.47
N TYR A 162 -10.85 -5.10 -9.98
CA TYR A 162 -9.67 -5.51 -10.72
C TYR A 162 -9.70 -6.96 -11.18
N VAL A 163 -10.30 -7.85 -10.38
CA VAL A 163 -10.30 -9.28 -10.67
C VAL A 163 -11.57 -9.93 -10.14
N ARG A 164 -12.15 -10.81 -10.94
CA ARG A 164 -13.39 -11.53 -10.60
C ARG A 164 -13.21 -13.01 -10.84
N SER A 165 -13.96 -13.79 -10.07
CA SER A 165 -14.03 -15.24 -10.29
C SER A 165 -14.58 -15.55 -11.67
N ALA A 166 -13.93 -16.48 -12.36
CA ALA A 166 -14.44 -17.02 -13.64
C ALA A 166 -15.54 -18.06 -13.40
N GLN A 167 -15.68 -18.51 -12.15
CA GLN A 167 -16.75 -19.45 -11.78
C GLN A 167 -17.91 -18.65 -11.21
N SER A 168 -18.92 -18.51 -12.02
CA SER A 168 -20.17 -17.86 -11.60
C SER A 168 -21.12 -18.87 -10.98
#